data_d52ff87e3d10dec6997a71ba72c2d14a
#
_entry.id   d52ff87e3d10dec6997a71ba72c2d14a
#
_cell.length_a   1.000
_cell.length_b   1.000
_cell.length_c   1.000
_cell.angle_alpha   90.00
_cell.angle_beta   90.00
_cell.angle_gamma   90.00
#
_symmetry.space_group_name_H-M   'P 1'
#
loop_
_entity.id
_entity.type
_entity.pdbx_description
1 polymer ?
#
loop_
_entity_poly.entity_id
_entity_poly.type
_entity_poly.pdbx_seq_one_letter_code
_entity_poly.pdbx_strand_id
1 'polypeptide(L)'
;FGAGKADRVTGIVYSPVPRSQDLEFLGPVIVLNKEGRLILVAASAGGPSAPAALADGALSATEGGTLETAIDAPRVFHPGNPDVLYVEPELASPVVTSLRRRGHTLRVSRNLGRVNAIFCPGGLSEDSTSCEYKNDRRGYGLAAGGKF
;
A
#
# COMPACT_ATOMS: atom_id res chain seq x y z
N PHE A 1 -13.26 -11.07 3.83
CA PHE A 1 -11.82 -11.02 3.55
C PHE A 1 -11.46 -12.27 2.75
N GLY A 2 -11.11 -12.10 1.46
CA GLY A 2 -10.67 -13.18 0.61
C GLY A 2 -9.38 -13.80 1.14
N ALA A 3 -9.31 -15.14 1.17
CA ALA A 3 -8.09 -15.84 1.55
C ALA A 3 -7.03 -15.65 0.45
N GLY A 4 -6.20 -14.63 0.60
CA GLY A 4 -5.02 -14.45 -0.24
C GLY A 4 -4.05 -15.63 -0.06
N LYS A 5 -3.48 -16.11 -1.16
CA LYS A 5 -2.35 -17.04 -1.11
C LYS A 5 -1.07 -16.25 -1.38
N ALA A 6 -0.11 -16.37 -0.47
CA ALA A 6 1.21 -15.81 -0.71
C ALA A 6 2.04 -16.79 -1.56
N ASP A 7 2.70 -16.27 -2.58
CA ASP A 7 3.76 -17.00 -3.26
C ASP A 7 4.95 -17.14 -2.31
N ARG A 8 5.38 -18.38 -2.06
CA ARG A 8 6.45 -18.67 -1.09
C ARG A 8 7.84 -18.24 -1.57
N VAL A 9 8.00 -17.96 -2.86
CA VAL A 9 9.29 -17.62 -3.47
C VAL A 9 9.46 -16.10 -3.57
N THR A 10 8.37 -15.38 -3.90
CA THR A 10 8.41 -13.93 -4.15
C THR A 10 7.82 -13.11 -3.00
N GLY A 11 7.10 -13.74 -2.06
CA GLY A 11 6.37 -13.05 -1.01
C GLY A 11 5.13 -12.27 -1.48
N ILE A 12 4.82 -12.32 -2.78
CA ILE A 12 3.67 -11.61 -3.35
C ILE A 12 2.37 -12.31 -2.93
N VAL A 13 1.45 -11.56 -2.35
CA VAL A 13 0.14 -12.07 -1.97
C VAL A 13 -0.79 -12.03 -3.17
N TYR A 14 -1.34 -13.17 -3.56
CA TYR A 14 -2.40 -13.25 -4.56
C TYR A 14 -3.75 -13.14 -3.86
N SER A 15 -4.60 -12.28 -4.34
CA SER A 15 -6.03 -12.37 -4.06
C SER A 15 -6.68 -13.11 -5.23
N PRO A 16 -7.17 -14.35 -5.04
CA PRO A 16 -8.01 -14.96 -6.07
C PRO A 16 -9.24 -14.06 -6.20
N VAL A 17 -9.40 -13.42 -7.35
CA VAL A 17 -10.60 -12.63 -7.64
C VAL A 17 -11.77 -13.61 -7.68
N PRO A 18 -12.72 -13.59 -6.72
CA PRO A 18 -13.95 -14.34 -6.87
C PRO A 18 -14.69 -13.83 -8.10
N ARG A 19 -15.40 -14.70 -8.75
CA ARG A 19 -16.21 -14.38 -9.94
C ARG A 19 -17.43 -13.49 -9.66
N SER A 20 -17.65 -13.04 -8.43
CA SER A 20 -18.74 -12.13 -8.08
C SER A 20 -18.27 -10.68 -8.14
N GLN A 21 -19.07 -9.82 -8.72
CA GLN A 21 -18.81 -8.39 -8.92
C GLN A 21 -18.84 -7.57 -7.62
N ASP A 22 -19.02 -8.21 -6.45
CA ASP A 22 -19.32 -7.55 -5.17
C ASP A 22 -18.13 -7.50 -4.21
N LEU A 23 -16.90 -7.61 -4.70
CA LEU A 23 -15.73 -7.47 -3.84
C LEU A 23 -15.35 -6.01 -3.69
N GLU A 24 -15.76 -5.46 -2.60
CA GLU A 24 -15.19 -4.21 -2.11
C GLU A 24 -13.78 -4.48 -1.55
N PHE A 25 -12.77 -4.02 -2.27
CA PHE A 25 -11.37 -4.03 -1.81
C PHE A 25 -11.10 -2.86 -0.85
N LEU A 26 -12.05 -2.58 0.02
CA LEU A 26 -11.98 -1.54 1.01
C LEU A 26 -11.69 -2.18 2.37
N GLY A 27 -10.59 -1.79 2.96
CA GLY A 27 -10.24 -2.26 4.31
C GLY A 27 -9.32 -1.26 4.98
N PRO A 28 -9.73 -0.68 6.13
CA PRO A 28 -8.81 0.06 6.95
C PRO A 28 -7.83 -0.89 7.64
N VAL A 29 -6.60 -0.42 7.84
CA VAL A 29 -5.59 -1.07 8.67
C VAL A 29 -5.32 -0.17 9.87
N ILE A 30 -5.28 -0.77 11.05
CA ILE A 30 -4.86 -0.14 12.28
C ILE A 30 -3.68 -0.96 12.82
N VAL A 31 -2.56 -0.28 13.05
CA VAL A 31 -1.35 -0.89 13.63
C VAL A 31 -1.13 -0.30 15.01
N LEU A 32 -0.93 -1.20 15.97
CA LEU A 32 -0.60 -0.85 17.35
C LEU A 32 0.85 -1.26 17.63
N ASN A 33 1.53 -0.52 18.48
CA ASN A 33 2.83 -0.93 19.01
C ASN A 33 2.67 -1.99 20.12
N LYS A 34 3.78 -2.46 20.67
CA LYS A 34 3.77 -3.50 21.73
C LYS A 34 3.09 -3.05 23.01
N GLU A 35 3.02 -1.74 23.24
CA GLU A 35 2.33 -1.12 24.37
C GLU A 35 0.84 -0.88 24.11
N GLY A 36 0.32 -1.32 22.95
CA GLY A 36 -1.08 -1.16 22.56
C GLY A 36 -1.44 0.25 22.07
N ARG A 37 -0.46 1.14 21.84
CA ARG A 37 -0.70 2.48 21.33
C ARG A 37 -0.78 2.45 19.80
N LEU A 38 -1.70 3.22 19.25
CA LEU A 38 -1.90 3.34 17.81
C LEU A 38 -0.70 4.05 17.16
N ILE A 39 -0.06 3.40 16.17
CA ILE A 39 1.05 3.96 15.41
C ILE A 39 0.69 4.24 13.95
N LEU A 40 -0.26 3.50 13.37
CA LEU A 40 -0.68 3.74 11.99
C LEU A 40 -2.18 3.48 11.84
N VAL A 41 -2.84 4.36 11.12
CA VAL A 41 -4.16 4.13 10.54
C VAL A 41 -4.06 4.40 9.05
N ALA A 42 -4.48 3.47 8.24
CA ALA A 42 -4.47 3.63 6.80
C ALA A 42 -5.69 2.98 6.15
N ALA A 43 -6.11 3.52 5.04
CA ALA A 43 -7.16 2.96 4.20
C ALA A 43 -6.79 3.09 2.73
N SER A 44 -7.27 2.17 1.92
CA SER A 44 -6.99 2.17 0.48
C SER A 44 -8.25 2.06 -0.36
N ALA A 45 -8.16 2.56 -1.59
CA ALA A 45 -9.16 2.43 -2.64
C ALA A 45 -8.46 2.20 -3.98
N GLY A 46 -9.20 1.72 -5.00
CA GLY A 46 -8.64 1.53 -6.35
C GLY A 46 -8.72 0.10 -6.86
N GLY A 47 -9.73 -0.64 -6.44
CA GLY A 47 -10.01 -1.99 -6.91
C GLY A 47 -8.99 -3.04 -6.47
N PRO A 48 -8.66 -4.03 -7.30
CA PRO A 48 -7.82 -5.18 -6.91
C PRO A 48 -6.42 -4.84 -6.40
N SER A 49 -5.86 -3.71 -6.80
CA SER A 49 -4.52 -3.27 -6.35
C SER A 49 -4.52 -2.58 -4.97
N ALA A 50 -5.69 -2.19 -4.47
CA ALA A 50 -5.80 -1.44 -3.21
C ALA A 50 -5.22 -2.19 -1.99
N PRO A 51 -5.47 -3.49 -1.77
CA PRO A 51 -4.89 -4.22 -0.65
C PRO A 51 -3.35 -4.30 -0.71
N ALA A 52 -2.79 -4.51 -1.91
CA ALA A 52 -1.33 -4.53 -2.08
C ALA A 52 -0.73 -3.16 -1.79
N ALA A 53 -1.32 -2.09 -2.34
CA ALA A 53 -0.89 -0.73 -2.08
C ALA A 53 -0.94 -0.37 -0.59
N LEU A 54 -1.97 -0.82 0.12
CA LEU A 54 -2.11 -0.61 1.56
C LEU A 54 -1.02 -1.33 2.34
N ALA A 55 -0.76 -2.59 2.00
CA ALA A 55 0.28 -3.39 2.65
C ALA A 55 1.67 -2.78 2.44
N ASP A 56 2.01 -2.42 1.21
CA ASP A 56 3.30 -1.81 0.87
C ASP A 56 3.49 -0.47 1.60
N GLY A 57 2.47 0.40 1.59
CA GLY A 57 2.53 1.68 2.28
C GLY A 57 2.65 1.55 3.79
N ALA A 58 1.90 0.63 4.39
CA ALA A 58 1.93 0.39 5.84
C ALA A 58 3.29 -0.19 6.28
N LEU A 59 3.82 -1.19 5.57
CA LEU A 59 5.12 -1.77 5.86
C LEU A 59 6.23 -0.73 5.72
N SER A 60 6.28 -0.01 4.60
CA SER A 60 7.31 1.01 4.35
C SER A 60 7.30 2.12 5.40
N ALA A 61 6.12 2.56 5.86
CA ALA A 61 6.00 3.56 6.91
C ALA A 61 6.53 3.05 8.26
N THR A 62 6.29 1.76 8.58
CA THR A 62 6.70 1.17 9.86
C THR A 62 8.16 0.72 9.89
N GLU A 63 8.81 0.54 8.74
CA GLU A 63 10.22 0.15 8.63
C GLU A 63 11.21 1.32 8.69
N GLY A 64 10.76 2.52 9.01
CA GLY A 64 11.61 3.69 9.27
C GLY A 64 11.70 4.69 8.12
N GLY A 65 10.86 4.57 7.12
CA GLY A 65 10.63 5.63 6.12
C GLY A 65 9.75 6.77 6.66
N THR A 66 9.71 7.90 5.94
CA THR A 66 8.67 8.91 6.19
C THR A 66 7.35 8.44 5.58
N LEU A 67 6.23 8.86 6.15
CA LEU A 67 4.92 8.53 5.59
C LEU A 67 4.79 9.02 4.14
N GLU A 68 5.37 10.17 3.82
CA GLU A 68 5.38 10.70 2.46
C GLU A 68 6.09 9.77 1.48
N THR A 69 7.31 9.35 1.79
CA THR A 69 8.08 8.44 0.91
C THR A 69 7.42 7.09 0.77
N ALA A 70 6.82 6.56 1.84
CA ALA A 70 6.12 5.28 1.85
C ALA A 70 4.87 5.30 0.94
N ILE A 71 4.06 6.35 1.02
CA ILE A 71 2.80 6.46 0.26
C ILE A 71 3.05 6.83 -1.20
N ASP A 72 4.04 7.68 -1.50
CA ASP A 72 4.34 8.16 -2.85
C ASP A 72 5.25 7.22 -3.65
N ALA A 73 5.81 6.18 -3.03
CA ALA A 73 6.65 5.19 -3.72
C ALA A 73 5.95 4.59 -4.95
N PRO A 74 6.68 4.38 -6.05
CA PRO A 74 6.15 3.67 -7.22
C PRO A 74 5.75 2.24 -6.87
N ARG A 75 4.58 1.83 -7.34
CA ARG A 75 3.96 0.56 -6.98
C ARG A 75 4.07 -0.48 -8.07
N VAL A 76 4.03 -1.73 -7.63
CA VAL A 76 3.86 -2.90 -8.47
C VAL A 76 2.65 -3.69 -8.01
N PHE A 77 1.96 -4.35 -8.95
CA PHE A 77 0.79 -5.16 -8.63
C PHE A 77 0.67 -6.36 -9.57
N HIS A 78 0.44 -7.54 -9.01
CA HIS A 78 0.20 -8.76 -9.77
C HIS A 78 -1.18 -9.32 -9.41
N PRO A 79 -2.14 -9.37 -10.35
CA PRO A 79 -3.50 -9.86 -10.07
C PRO A 79 -3.59 -11.39 -9.96
N GLY A 80 -2.52 -12.12 -10.30
CA GLY A 80 -2.51 -13.57 -10.40
C GLY A 80 -2.97 -14.09 -11.77
N ASN A 81 -4.09 -13.60 -12.27
CA ASN A 81 -4.59 -13.87 -13.61
C ASN A 81 -5.17 -12.56 -14.20
N PRO A 82 -4.67 -12.10 -15.35
CA PRO A 82 -3.59 -12.67 -16.16
C PRO A 82 -2.23 -12.63 -15.46
N ASP A 83 -1.30 -13.50 -15.89
CA ASP A 83 0.09 -13.54 -15.40
C ASP A 83 0.89 -12.36 -15.96
N VAL A 84 0.61 -11.19 -15.41
CA VAL A 84 1.20 -9.91 -15.79
C VAL A 84 1.45 -9.08 -14.53
N LEU A 85 2.66 -8.58 -14.38
CA LEU A 85 3.02 -7.63 -13.33
C LEU A 85 2.81 -6.19 -13.82
N TYR A 86 1.86 -5.51 -13.23
CA TYR A 86 1.65 -4.08 -13.48
C TYR A 86 2.65 -3.26 -12.67
N VAL A 87 3.26 -2.26 -13.30
CA VAL A 87 4.26 -1.38 -12.69
C VAL A 87 3.91 0.08 -12.98
N GLU A 88 4.14 0.95 -12.02
CA GLU A 88 3.99 2.39 -12.27
C GLU A 88 5.15 2.94 -13.08
N PRO A 89 4.92 3.99 -13.90
CA PRO A 89 5.93 4.50 -14.84
C PRO A 89 7.17 5.07 -14.14
N GLU A 90 7.04 5.49 -12.88
CA GLU A 90 8.11 6.04 -12.06
C GLU A 90 9.04 4.97 -11.46
N LEU A 91 8.72 3.68 -11.64
CA LEU A 91 9.55 2.60 -11.12
C LEU A 91 10.96 2.63 -11.75
N ALA A 92 11.98 2.63 -10.91
CA ALA A 92 13.36 2.77 -11.34
C ALA A 92 13.78 1.71 -12.38
N SER A 93 14.46 2.13 -13.45
CA SER A 93 14.88 1.27 -14.55
C SER A 93 15.66 0.02 -14.13
N PRO A 94 16.56 0.03 -13.12
CA PRO A 94 17.22 -1.17 -12.65
C PRO A 94 16.25 -2.20 -12.07
N VAL A 95 15.19 -1.74 -11.37
CA VAL A 95 14.14 -2.63 -10.82
C VAL A 95 13.35 -3.27 -11.96
N VAL A 96 12.92 -2.48 -12.95
CA VAL A 96 12.23 -2.96 -14.16
C VAL A 96 13.06 -4.02 -14.88
N THR A 97 14.35 -3.77 -15.06
CA THR A 97 15.28 -4.72 -15.69
C THR A 97 15.43 -6.01 -14.89
N SER A 98 15.51 -5.89 -13.56
CA SER A 98 15.59 -7.06 -12.67
C SER A 98 14.33 -7.93 -12.75
N LEU A 99 13.16 -7.31 -12.74
CA LEU A 99 11.87 -8.01 -12.86
C LEU A 99 11.76 -8.76 -14.19
N ARG A 100 12.15 -8.13 -15.30
CA ARG A 100 12.18 -8.80 -16.62
C ARG A 100 13.13 -10.00 -16.66
N ARG A 101 14.32 -9.87 -16.07
CA ARG A 101 15.29 -10.99 -16.00
C ARG A 101 14.78 -12.14 -15.17
N ARG A 102 13.88 -11.90 -14.23
CA ARG A 102 13.19 -12.93 -13.43
C ARG A 102 12.01 -13.57 -14.16
N GLY A 103 11.73 -13.17 -15.40
CA GLY A 103 10.70 -13.76 -16.25
C GLY A 103 9.33 -13.08 -16.15
N HIS A 104 9.20 -11.97 -15.42
CA HIS A 104 7.92 -11.27 -15.33
C HIS A 104 7.57 -10.55 -16.64
N THR A 105 6.34 -10.76 -17.11
CA THR A 105 5.73 -9.94 -18.16
C THR A 105 5.25 -8.64 -17.52
N LEU A 106 5.82 -7.50 -17.95
CA LEU A 106 5.51 -6.20 -17.36
C LEU A 106 4.55 -5.40 -18.23
N ARG A 107 3.58 -4.74 -17.59
CA ARG A 107 2.73 -3.70 -18.17
C ARG A 107 2.75 -2.44 -17.32
N VAL A 108 2.90 -1.30 -17.98
CA VAL A 108 2.81 -0.01 -17.29
C VAL A 108 1.34 0.29 -16.99
N SER A 109 1.06 0.65 -15.75
CA SER A 109 -0.24 1.11 -15.29
C SER A 109 -0.04 2.30 -14.37
N ARG A 110 -0.91 3.29 -14.46
CA ARG A 110 -0.95 4.42 -13.53
C ARG A 110 -1.98 4.13 -12.44
N ASN A 111 -1.77 4.68 -11.26
CA ASN A 111 -2.73 4.58 -10.15
C ASN A 111 -2.99 3.15 -9.66
N LEU A 112 -1.93 2.44 -9.29
CA LEU A 112 -2.03 1.12 -8.66
C LEU A 112 -2.45 1.24 -7.19
N GLY A 113 -3.72 1.53 -6.97
CA GLY A 113 -4.30 1.79 -5.67
C GLY A 113 -4.05 3.22 -5.18
N ARG A 114 -4.78 3.63 -4.15
CA ARG A 114 -4.66 4.92 -3.45
C ARG A 114 -4.71 4.67 -1.96
N VAL A 115 -3.79 5.24 -1.21
CA VAL A 115 -3.67 5.02 0.24
C VAL A 115 -3.67 6.35 0.95
N ASN A 116 -4.58 6.52 1.91
CA ASN A 116 -4.54 7.63 2.84
C ASN A 116 -4.14 7.10 4.22
N ALA A 117 -3.23 7.78 4.89
CA ALA A 117 -2.71 7.28 6.15
C ALA A 117 -2.39 8.40 7.14
N ILE A 118 -2.39 8.01 8.42
CA ILE A 118 -1.88 8.78 9.55
C ILE A 118 -0.84 7.87 10.23
N PHE A 119 0.34 8.41 10.49
CA PHE A 119 1.42 7.69 11.14
C PHE A 119 1.96 8.47 12.34
N CYS A 120 1.97 7.83 13.48
CA CYS A 120 2.44 8.37 14.76
C CYS A 120 3.57 7.47 15.29
N PRO A 121 4.84 7.67 14.90
CA PRO A 121 5.94 6.75 15.21
C PRO A 121 6.13 6.48 16.72
N GLY A 122 5.85 7.46 17.56
CA GLY A 122 5.89 7.32 19.02
C GLY A 122 4.63 6.71 19.65
N GLY A 123 3.63 6.41 18.85
CA GLY A 123 2.28 6.06 19.30
C GLY A 123 1.43 7.28 19.61
N LEU A 124 0.13 7.18 19.31
CA LEU A 124 -0.83 8.24 19.59
C LEU A 124 -0.99 8.43 21.11
N SER A 125 -0.84 9.66 21.59
CA SER A 125 -1.09 10.09 22.96
C SER A 125 -1.78 11.47 22.92
N GLU A 126 -2.30 11.94 24.06
CA GLU A 126 -2.95 13.27 24.16
C GLU A 126 -2.01 14.41 23.77
N ASP A 127 -0.69 14.22 23.95
CA ASP A 127 0.34 15.20 23.60
C ASP A 127 1.01 14.93 22.24
N SER A 128 0.45 14.05 21.41
CA SER A 128 1.09 13.63 20.15
C SER A 128 1.08 14.76 19.12
N THR A 129 2.19 15.48 19.03
CA THR A 129 2.42 16.52 18.01
C THR A 129 3.21 16.02 16.81
N SER A 130 3.66 14.76 16.82
CA SER A 130 4.58 14.18 15.84
C SER A 130 3.93 13.23 14.84
N CYS A 131 2.60 13.26 14.72
CA CYS A 131 1.90 12.45 13.72
C CYS A 131 2.05 13.05 12.32
N GLU A 132 2.34 12.21 11.34
CA GLU A 132 2.35 12.55 9.93
C GLU A 132 1.00 12.21 9.32
N TYR A 133 0.55 13.01 8.36
CA TYR A 133 -0.72 12.83 7.64
C TYR A 133 -0.44 12.85 6.16
N LYS A 134 -0.90 11.84 5.44
CA LYS A 134 -0.65 11.77 3.99
C LYS A 134 -1.89 11.28 3.26
N ASN A 135 -2.30 12.04 2.26
CA ASN A 135 -3.15 11.57 1.18
C ASN A 135 -2.30 11.16 -0.02
N ASP A 136 -2.74 10.13 -0.70
CA ASP A 136 -2.06 9.62 -1.89
C ASP A 136 -2.17 10.61 -3.05
N ARG A 137 -1.04 10.94 -3.69
CA ARG A 137 -0.98 11.80 -4.89
C ARG A 137 -1.76 11.24 -6.09
N ARG A 138 -2.09 9.94 -6.06
CA ARG A 138 -2.93 9.28 -7.07
C ARG A 138 -4.41 9.57 -6.90
N GLY A 139 -4.80 10.27 -5.84
CA GLY A 139 -6.16 10.69 -5.53
C GLY A 139 -6.29 12.20 -5.43
N TYR A 140 -7.52 12.63 -5.12
CA TYR A 140 -7.86 14.05 -4.92
C TYR A 140 -8.17 14.36 -3.43
N GLY A 141 -7.61 13.55 -2.53
CA GLY A 141 -7.79 13.75 -1.10
C GLY A 141 -7.04 14.96 -0.56
N LEU A 142 -7.46 15.43 0.60
CA LEU A 142 -6.73 16.41 1.40
C LEU A 142 -6.45 15.76 2.76
N ALA A 143 -5.21 15.83 3.22
CA ALA A 143 -4.84 15.48 4.57
C ALA A 143 -4.49 16.77 5.34
N ALA A 144 -5.15 16.98 6.46
CA ALA A 144 -4.90 18.12 7.34
C ALA A 144 -4.80 17.62 8.78
N GLY A 145 -3.84 18.13 9.52
CA GLY A 145 -3.67 17.91 10.94
C GLY A 145 -3.78 19.24 11.69
N GLY A 146 -4.20 19.18 12.94
CA GLY A 146 -4.31 20.34 13.79
C GLY A 146 -4.32 19.93 15.27
N LYS A 147 -4.06 20.89 16.15
CA LYS A 147 -4.37 20.74 17.57
C LYS A 147 -5.86 21.05 17.75
N PHE A 148 -6.60 20.16 18.34
CA PHE A 148 -7.97 20.34 18.77
C PHE A 148 -7.99 20.74 20.24
#